data_5c78214a1d18f50a1003700e47edfdcd
#
_entry.id   5c78214a1d18f50a1003700e47edfdcd
#
_cell.length_a   1.000
_cell.length_b   1.000
_cell.length_c   1.000
_cell.angle_alpha   90.00
_cell.angle_beta   90.00
_cell.angle_gamma   90.00
#
_symmetry.space_group_name_H-M   'P 1'
#
loop_
_entity.id
_entity.type
_entity.pdbx_description
1 polymer ?
#
loop_
_entity_poly.entity_id
_entity_poly.type
_entity_poly.pdbx_seq_one_letter_code
_entity_poly.pdbx_strand_id
1 'polypeptide(L)'
;MEMRQLRYFVAVARERNFSRAAEVLHIAQPPLSRQIQQLEDTLGATLIDRSSRPLTLTDAGRFFYEQANQILARMEHIQEQTRRIALARREIFIIGCVGSTLYSGTPDLVRRMRLRWPDLGIEIREMMSVEQIAALKDGRIDLGFGRVRLSDPDVERTTLREERLVVAFPKGPPKSLSTEPMPLSEIAGETLVIYPSKPRPSFADEVLALYAELKVEPGPVEEVREIQTALGLVAAAMGVCILPAAAQRQRTDDVCYRLLSDESATSPVIMSYRRDDRSGRIEEIKGMIREMYADNPPWLRLSNVSW
;
A
#
# COMPACT_ATOMS: atom_id res chain seq x y z
N MET A 1 4.99 -12.97 -30.32
CA MET A 1 5.42 -12.87 -28.90
C MET A 1 4.74 -14.00 -28.11
N GLU A 2 5.50 -14.79 -27.36
CA GLU A 2 5.03 -15.94 -26.57
C GLU A 2 5.26 -15.74 -25.07
N MET A 3 4.43 -16.35 -24.24
CA MET A 3 4.54 -16.28 -22.76
C MET A 3 5.90 -16.78 -22.24
N ARG A 4 6.48 -17.76 -22.94
CA ARG A 4 7.82 -18.26 -22.63
C ARG A 4 8.89 -17.19 -22.80
N GLN A 5 8.77 -16.36 -23.84
CA GLN A 5 9.69 -15.24 -24.09
C GLN A 5 9.60 -14.17 -22.99
N LEU A 6 8.39 -13.88 -22.49
CA LEU A 6 8.21 -12.96 -21.35
C LEU A 6 8.93 -13.48 -20.10
N ARG A 7 8.73 -14.77 -19.74
CA ARG A 7 9.41 -15.38 -18.59
C ARG A 7 10.92 -15.34 -18.73
N TYR A 8 11.43 -15.64 -19.91
CA TYR A 8 12.86 -15.63 -20.20
C TYR A 8 13.44 -14.23 -20.09
N PHE A 9 12.77 -13.24 -20.65
CA PHE A 9 13.20 -11.85 -20.56
C PHE A 9 13.21 -11.35 -19.11
N VAL A 10 12.15 -11.60 -18.35
CA VAL A 10 12.08 -11.21 -16.94
C VAL A 10 13.18 -11.87 -16.11
N ALA A 11 13.51 -13.13 -16.36
CA ALA A 11 14.61 -13.81 -15.68
C ALA A 11 15.97 -13.17 -16.00
N VAL A 12 16.25 -12.88 -17.29
CA VAL A 12 17.51 -12.22 -17.69
C VAL A 12 17.61 -10.81 -17.10
N ALA A 13 16.52 -10.05 -17.11
CA ALA A 13 16.46 -8.70 -16.55
C ALA A 13 16.73 -8.69 -15.03
N ARG A 14 16.20 -9.67 -14.31
CA ARG A 14 16.38 -9.82 -12.86
C ARG A 14 17.81 -10.22 -12.51
N GLU A 15 18.33 -11.24 -13.18
CA GLU A 15 19.66 -11.79 -12.90
C GLU A 15 20.78 -10.93 -13.49
N ARG A 16 20.49 -10.05 -14.44
CA ARG A 16 21.46 -9.21 -15.17
C ARG A 16 22.62 -10.01 -15.74
N ASN A 17 22.36 -11.29 -16.04
CA ASN A 17 23.34 -12.27 -16.54
C ASN A 17 22.61 -13.42 -17.24
N PHE A 18 22.95 -13.71 -18.50
CA PHE A 18 22.31 -14.77 -19.28
C PHE A 18 22.56 -16.16 -18.72
N SER A 19 23.80 -16.46 -18.28
CA SER A 19 24.14 -17.77 -17.74
C SER A 19 23.38 -18.06 -16.46
N ARG A 20 23.34 -17.07 -15.56
CA ARG A 20 22.63 -17.19 -14.29
C ARG A 20 21.11 -17.28 -14.49
N ALA A 21 20.55 -16.52 -15.43
CA ALA A 21 19.15 -16.64 -15.80
C ALA A 21 18.82 -18.03 -16.38
N ALA A 22 19.72 -18.59 -17.20
CA ALA A 22 19.57 -19.94 -17.77
C ALA A 22 19.56 -21.00 -16.66
N GLU A 23 20.45 -20.88 -15.66
CA GLU A 23 20.47 -21.75 -14.47
C GLU A 23 19.15 -21.70 -13.69
N VAL A 24 18.64 -20.48 -13.40
CA VAL A 24 17.35 -20.28 -12.70
C VAL A 24 16.18 -20.88 -13.50
N LEU A 25 16.24 -20.81 -14.83
CA LEU A 25 15.22 -21.36 -15.72
C LEU A 25 15.40 -22.85 -16.03
N HIS A 26 16.46 -23.48 -15.54
CA HIS A 26 16.84 -24.87 -15.83
C HIS A 26 16.95 -25.19 -17.33
N ILE A 27 17.56 -24.28 -18.10
CA ILE A 27 17.80 -24.44 -19.53
C ILE A 27 19.25 -24.08 -19.89
N ALA A 28 19.67 -24.44 -21.11
CA ALA A 28 20.96 -23.98 -21.61
C ALA A 28 20.92 -22.48 -22.01
N GLN A 29 22.04 -21.78 -21.88
CA GLN A 29 22.15 -20.37 -22.22
C GLN A 29 21.91 -20.05 -23.72
N PRO A 30 22.38 -20.85 -24.71
CA PRO A 30 22.18 -20.51 -26.12
C PRO A 30 20.71 -20.42 -26.56
N PRO A 31 19.79 -21.34 -26.19
CA PRO A 31 18.37 -21.17 -26.51
C PRO A 31 17.76 -19.97 -25.82
N LEU A 32 18.15 -19.63 -24.57
CA LEU A 32 17.67 -18.44 -23.89
C LEU A 32 18.02 -17.17 -24.67
N SER A 33 19.29 -17.02 -25.06
CA SER A 33 19.76 -15.88 -25.84
C SER A 33 19.04 -15.74 -27.18
N ARG A 34 18.79 -16.85 -27.89
CA ARG A 34 18.00 -16.83 -29.14
C ARG A 34 16.57 -16.38 -28.94
N GLN A 35 15.92 -16.84 -27.88
CA GLN A 35 14.53 -16.45 -27.58
C GLN A 35 14.42 -14.94 -27.24
N ILE A 36 15.40 -14.38 -26.54
CA ILE A 36 15.44 -12.93 -26.28
C ILE A 36 15.68 -12.18 -27.59
N GLN A 37 16.59 -12.62 -28.44
CA GLN A 37 16.80 -11.99 -29.74
C GLN A 37 15.53 -12.00 -30.60
N GLN A 38 14.83 -13.14 -30.70
CA GLN A 38 13.55 -13.22 -31.40
C GLN A 38 12.48 -12.29 -30.83
N LEU A 39 12.46 -12.10 -29.50
CA LEU A 39 11.56 -11.15 -28.84
C LEU A 39 11.90 -9.72 -29.25
N GLU A 40 13.18 -9.32 -29.20
CA GLU A 40 13.67 -8.02 -29.62
C GLU A 40 13.34 -7.75 -31.11
N ASP A 41 13.57 -8.74 -31.98
CA ASP A 41 13.26 -8.68 -33.41
C ASP A 41 11.74 -8.51 -33.63
N THR A 42 10.90 -9.24 -32.88
CA THR A 42 9.43 -9.15 -32.99
C THR A 42 8.93 -7.77 -32.56
N LEU A 43 9.55 -7.14 -31.56
CA LEU A 43 9.20 -5.83 -31.04
C LEU A 43 9.83 -4.68 -31.84
N GLY A 44 10.83 -4.98 -32.69
CA GLY A 44 11.61 -3.97 -33.39
C GLY A 44 12.43 -3.08 -32.45
N ALA A 45 12.77 -3.57 -31.25
CA ALA A 45 13.44 -2.77 -30.23
C ALA A 45 14.43 -3.63 -29.43
N THR A 46 15.62 -3.09 -29.17
CA THR A 46 16.59 -3.67 -28.25
C THR A 46 16.13 -3.43 -26.81
N LEU A 47 15.97 -4.51 -26.04
CA LEU A 47 15.53 -4.45 -24.65
C LEU A 47 16.69 -4.52 -23.65
N ILE A 48 17.77 -5.23 -24.02
CA ILE A 48 18.94 -5.49 -23.17
C ILE A 48 20.19 -4.86 -23.79
N ASP A 49 20.82 -3.98 -23.05
CA ASP A 49 22.16 -3.51 -23.40
C ASP A 49 23.19 -4.58 -23.02
N ARG A 50 23.72 -5.23 -24.06
CA ARG A 50 24.72 -6.33 -23.93
C ARG A 50 26.14 -5.82 -23.81
N SER A 51 26.39 -4.52 -24.00
CA SER A 51 27.72 -3.91 -23.90
C SER A 51 28.13 -3.64 -22.45
N SER A 52 27.15 -3.51 -21.55
CA SER A 52 27.37 -3.24 -20.12
C SER A 52 27.63 -4.54 -19.31
N ARG A 53 28.41 -4.44 -18.23
CA ARG A 53 28.63 -5.52 -17.27
C ARG A 53 28.52 -4.95 -15.85
N PRO A 54 27.53 -5.39 -15.04
CA PRO A 54 26.43 -6.31 -15.37
C PRO A 54 25.52 -5.78 -16.46
N LEU A 55 24.77 -6.66 -17.15
CA LEU A 55 23.80 -6.28 -18.17
C LEU A 55 22.78 -5.26 -17.62
N THR A 56 22.41 -4.31 -18.46
CA THR A 56 21.39 -3.32 -18.12
C THR A 56 20.23 -3.34 -19.11
N LEU A 57 19.10 -2.82 -18.71
CA LEU A 57 17.94 -2.65 -19.58
C LEU A 57 18.03 -1.30 -20.30
N THR A 58 17.64 -1.28 -21.56
CA THR A 58 17.35 -0.03 -22.29
C THR A 58 16.08 0.63 -21.71
N ASP A 59 15.72 1.83 -22.16
CA ASP A 59 14.45 2.47 -21.77
C ASP A 59 13.25 1.62 -22.22
N ALA A 60 13.29 1.10 -23.45
CA ALA A 60 12.31 0.15 -23.95
C ALA A 60 12.29 -1.15 -23.11
N GLY A 61 13.46 -1.63 -22.72
CA GLY A 61 13.59 -2.79 -21.84
C GLY A 61 13.01 -2.59 -20.45
N ARG A 62 13.17 -1.41 -19.84
CA ARG A 62 12.56 -1.07 -18.55
C ARG A 62 11.04 -1.06 -18.64
N PHE A 63 10.50 -0.35 -19.63
CA PHE A 63 9.07 -0.36 -19.89
C PHE A 63 8.53 -1.78 -20.11
N PHE A 64 9.20 -2.54 -20.97
CA PHE A 64 8.77 -3.89 -21.29
C PHE A 64 8.88 -4.83 -20.07
N TYR A 65 9.88 -4.66 -19.21
CA TYR A 65 10.04 -5.43 -17.97
C TYR A 65 8.85 -5.26 -17.03
N GLU A 66 8.39 -4.02 -16.85
CA GLU A 66 7.22 -3.73 -16.02
C GLU A 66 5.96 -4.39 -16.60
N GLN A 67 5.73 -4.23 -17.91
CA GLN A 67 4.55 -4.83 -18.57
C GLN A 67 4.62 -6.36 -18.58
N ALA A 68 5.78 -6.95 -18.82
CA ALA A 68 5.95 -8.40 -18.80
C ALA A 68 5.67 -9.01 -17.42
N ASN A 69 6.13 -8.36 -16.35
CA ASN A 69 5.82 -8.80 -14.99
C ASN A 69 4.31 -8.74 -14.70
N GLN A 70 3.62 -7.68 -15.11
CA GLN A 70 2.16 -7.54 -14.93
C GLN A 70 1.40 -8.67 -15.65
N ILE A 71 1.76 -8.94 -16.91
CA ILE A 71 1.13 -10.02 -17.70
C ILE A 71 1.35 -11.38 -17.02
N LEU A 72 2.56 -11.67 -16.60
CA LEU A 72 2.90 -12.95 -15.94
C LEU A 72 2.14 -13.10 -14.61
N ALA A 73 2.13 -12.08 -13.77
CA ALA A 73 1.40 -12.08 -12.51
C ALA A 73 -0.13 -12.22 -12.74
N ARG A 74 -0.68 -11.55 -13.76
CA ARG A 74 -2.10 -11.66 -14.13
C ARG A 74 -2.44 -13.08 -14.57
N MET A 75 -1.57 -13.70 -15.35
CA MET A 75 -1.75 -15.11 -15.76
C MET A 75 -1.76 -16.07 -14.57
N GLU A 76 -0.81 -15.92 -13.65
CA GLU A 76 -0.75 -16.75 -12.44
C GLU A 76 -2.04 -16.58 -11.61
N HIS A 77 -2.52 -15.36 -11.47
CA HIS A 77 -3.80 -15.09 -10.80
C HIS A 77 -4.98 -15.77 -11.49
N ILE A 78 -5.09 -15.65 -12.83
CA ILE A 78 -6.16 -16.31 -13.60
C ILE A 78 -6.10 -17.83 -13.42
N GLN A 79 -4.92 -18.45 -13.51
CA GLN A 79 -4.75 -19.88 -13.33
C GLN A 79 -5.18 -20.33 -11.93
N GLU A 80 -4.77 -19.61 -10.89
CA GLU A 80 -5.14 -19.94 -9.52
C GLU A 80 -6.64 -19.77 -9.27
N GLN A 81 -7.26 -18.69 -9.75
CA GLN A 81 -8.72 -18.49 -9.62
C GLN A 81 -9.50 -19.56 -10.37
N THR A 82 -9.10 -19.88 -11.61
CA THR A 82 -9.73 -20.95 -12.40
C THR A 82 -9.63 -22.30 -11.69
N ARG A 83 -8.47 -22.62 -11.13
CA ARG A 83 -8.28 -23.85 -10.36
C ARG A 83 -9.15 -23.88 -9.10
N ARG A 84 -9.30 -22.77 -8.41
CA ARG A 84 -10.16 -22.67 -7.22
C ARG A 84 -11.62 -22.88 -7.57
N ILE A 85 -12.11 -22.27 -8.65
CA ILE A 85 -13.47 -22.45 -9.15
C ILE A 85 -13.70 -23.92 -9.56
N ALA A 86 -12.78 -24.53 -10.30
CA ALA A 86 -12.87 -25.93 -10.73
C ALA A 86 -12.89 -26.92 -9.56
N LEU A 87 -12.26 -26.59 -8.44
CA LEU A 87 -12.27 -27.41 -7.23
C LEU A 87 -13.45 -27.11 -6.29
N ALA A 88 -14.50 -26.43 -6.79
CA ALA A 88 -15.64 -25.94 -6.00
C ALA A 88 -15.23 -25.14 -4.76
N ARG A 89 -14.04 -24.54 -4.76
CA ARG A 89 -13.63 -23.60 -3.74
C ARG A 89 -14.24 -22.23 -4.06
N ARG A 90 -14.57 -21.49 -3.00
CA ARG A 90 -15.19 -20.17 -3.13
C ARG A 90 -14.29 -19.21 -3.93
N GLU A 91 -14.89 -18.38 -4.75
CA GLU A 91 -14.21 -17.20 -5.30
C GLU A 91 -13.65 -16.36 -4.16
N ILE A 92 -12.48 -15.76 -4.34
CA ILE A 92 -11.85 -14.93 -3.32
C ILE A 92 -11.73 -13.50 -3.85
N PHE A 93 -12.22 -12.55 -3.07
CA PHE A 93 -12.02 -11.13 -3.26
C PHE A 93 -10.92 -10.66 -2.31
N ILE A 94 -9.86 -10.07 -2.85
CA ILE A 94 -8.65 -9.74 -2.11
C ILE A 94 -8.57 -8.24 -1.90
N ILE A 95 -8.51 -7.82 -0.63
CA ILE A 95 -8.40 -6.42 -0.23
C ILE A 95 -6.98 -6.16 0.26
N GLY A 96 -6.25 -5.28 -0.45
CA GLY A 96 -4.98 -4.72 0.01
C GLY A 96 -5.24 -3.52 0.93
N CYS A 97 -4.57 -3.44 2.07
CA CYS A 97 -4.74 -2.28 2.94
C CYS A 97 -3.48 -1.95 3.72
N VAL A 98 -3.30 -0.67 4.05
CA VAL A 98 -2.31 -0.26 5.06
C VAL A 98 -2.85 -0.59 6.45
N GLY A 99 -1.98 -1.03 7.37
CA GLY A 99 -2.37 -1.51 8.70
C GLY A 99 -3.26 -0.52 9.48
N SER A 100 -3.04 0.79 9.32
CA SER A 100 -3.83 1.81 10.02
C SER A 100 -5.32 1.85 9.64
N THR A 101 -5.72 1.36 8.46
CA THR A 101 -7.14 1.29 8.05
C THR A 101 -7.91 0.17 8.74
N LEU A 102 -7.20 -0.82 9.29
CA LEU A 102 -7.79 -1.90 10.09
C LEU A 102 -8.32 -1.42 11.45
N TYR A 103 -7.87 -0.27 11.93
CA TYR A 103 -8.41 0.34 13.15
C TYR A 103 -9.68 1.17 12.90
N SER A 104 -10.11 1.31 11.65
CA SER A 104 -11.26 2.11 11.24
C SER A 104 -12.28 1.30 10.42
N GLY A 105 -12.63 1.76 9.22
CA GLY A 105 -13.75 1.23 8.43
C GLY A 105 -13.54 -0.12 7.76
N THR A 106 -12.30 -0.57 7.56
CA THR A 106 -12.05 -1.81 6.81
C THR A 106 -12.71 -3.05 7.43
N PRO A 107 -12.65 -3.30 8.76
CA PRO A 107 -13.35 -4.44 9.37
C PRO A 107 -14.87 -4.35 9.25
N ASP A 108 -15.46 -3.16 9.35
CA ASP A 108 -16.89 -2.95 9.18
C ASP A 108 -17.35 -3.25 7.76
N LEU A 109 -16.59 -2.79 6.77
CA LEU A 109 -16.83 -3.10 5.36
C LEU A 109 -16.77 -4.62 5.11
N VAL A 110 -15.73 -5.28 5.58
CA VAL A 110 -15.57 -6.75 5.41
C VAL A 110 -16.75 -7.50 6.02
N ARG A 111 -17.25 -7.07 7.17
CA ARG A 111 -18.44 -7.67 7.79
C ARG A 111 -19.68 -7.52 6.90
N ARG A 112 -19.91 -6.33 6.33
CA ARG A 112 -21.02 -6.06 5.39
C ARG A 112 -20.88 -6.90 4.12
N MET A 113 -19.69 -6.97 3.56
CA MET A 113 -19.42 -7.81 2.38
C MET A 113 -19.70 -9.29 2.64
N ARG A 114 -19.28 -9.83 3.80
CA ARG A 114 -19.57 -11.23 4.18
C ARG A 114 -21.06 -11.53 4.34
N LEU A 115 -21.83 -10.56 4.83
CA LEU A 115 -23.29 -10.68 4.92
C LEU A 115 -23.95 -10.61 3.54
N ARG A 116 -23.45 -9.75 2.66
CA ARG A 116 -24.00 -9.56 1.32
C ARG A 116 -23.65 -10.72 0.37
N TRP A 117 -22.43 -11.27 0.50
CA TRP A 117 -21.90 -12.35 -0.32
C TRP A 117 -21.35 -13.50 0.54
N PRO A 118 -22.22 -14.34 1.12
CA PRO A 118 -21.78 -15.39 2.06
C PRO A 118 -20.89 -16.45 1.41
N ASP A 119 -21.01 -16.64 0.09
CA ASP A 119 -20.22 -17.59 -0.68
C ASP A 119 -18.89 -17.02 -1.21
N LEU A 120 -18.67 -15.69 -1.06
CA LEU A 120 -17.42 -15.04 -1.44
C LEU A 120 -16.38 -15.18 -0.32
N GLY A 121 -15.23 -15.75 -0.64
CA GLY A 121 -14.06 -15.66 0.23
C GLY A 121 -13.52 -14.24 0.25
N ILE A 122 -13.19 -13.71 1.42
CA ILE A 122 -12.55 -12.39 1.53
C ILE A 122 -11.19 -12.59 2.17
N GLU A 123 -10.15 -12.11 1.52
CA GLU A 123 -8.78 -12.12 2.01
C GLU A 123 -8.29 -10.68 2.19
N ILE A 124 -7.67 -10.40 3.33
CA ILE A 124 -7.03 -9.11 3.59
C ILE A 124 -5.52 -9.29 3.49
N ARG A 125 -4.86 -8.43 2.71
CA ARG A 125 -3.40 -8.38 2.58
C ARG A 125 -2.89 -7.02 3.05
N GLU A 126 -2.09 -7.04 4.08
CA GLU A 126 -1.41 -5.83 4.51
C GLU A 126 -0.31 -5.49 3.50
N MET A 127 -0.36 -4.27 2.96
CA MET A 127 0.62 -3.75 2.00
C MET A 127 0.59 -2.23 1.95
N MET A 128 1.72 -1.63 1.60
CA MET A 128 1.86 -0.19 1.50
C MET A 128 1.12 0.39 0.29
N SER A 129 0.71 1.67 0.37
CA SER A 129 -0.06 2.34 -0.69
C SER A 129 0.60 2.25 -2.08
N VAL A 130 1.92 2.34 -2.14
CA VAL A 130 2.68 2.23 -3.41
C VAL A 130 2.62 0.82 -3.99
N GLU A 131 2.64 -0.20 -3.14
CA GLU A 131 2.58 -1.61 -3.55
C GLU A 131 1.19 -1.99 -4.06
N GLN A 132 0.13 -1.33 -3.52
CA GLN A 132 -1.25 -1.58 -3.92
C GLN A 132 -1.48 -1.28 -5.41
N ILE A 133 -0.84 -0.24 -5.96
CA ILE A 133 -1.00 0.12 -7.37
C ILE A 133 -0.53 -1.04 -8.27
N ALA A 134 0.69 -1.52 -8.06
CA ALA A 134 1.19 -2.66 -8.81
C ALA A 134 0.34 -3.92 -8.58
N ALA A 135 -0.06 -4.17 -7.32
CA ALA A 135 -0.88 -5.33 -6.98
C ALA A 135 -2.28 -5.30 -7.62
N LEU A 136 -2.90 -4.12 -7.78
CA LEU A 136 -4.14 -3.94 -8.53
C LEU A 136 -3.96 -4.24 -10.02
N LYS A 137 -2.93 -3.68 -10.64
CA LYS A 137 -2.61 -3.88 -12.06
C LYS A 137 -2.31 -5.35 -12.36
N ASP A 138 -1.54 -6.00 -11.50
CA ASP A 138 -1.23 -7.43 -11.60
C ASP A 138 -2.43 -8.35 -11.28
N GLY A 139 -3.51 -7.80 -10.72
CA GLY A 139 -4.66 -8.57 -10.24
C GLY A 139 -4.40 -9.38 -8.98
N ARG A 140 -3.33 -9.08 -8.24
CA ARG A 140 -3.02 -9.71 -6.94
C ARG A 140 -3.94 -9.25 -5.81
N ILE A 141 -4.58 -8.09 -5.98
CA ILE A 141 -5.69 -7.59 -5.16
C ILE A 141 -6.79 -7.03 -6.05
N ASP A 142 -8.00 -6.97 -5.53
CA ASP A 142 -9.17 -6.45 -6.23
C ASP A 142 -9.53 -5.03 -5.78
N LEU A 143 -9.24 -4.71 -4.53
CA LEU A 143 -9.51 -3.42 -3.91
C LEU A 143 -8.34 -3.02 -3.01
N GLY A 144 -8.02 -1.74 -2.96
CA GLY A 144 -6.97 -1.18 -2.12
C GLY A 144 -7.49 -0.10 -1.17
N PHE A 145 -7.03 -0.09 0.08
CA PHE A 145 -7.20 1.01 1.02
C PHE A 145 -5.84 1.54 1.47
N GLY A 146 -5.50 2.74 1.00
CA GLY A 146 -4.23 3.40 1.25
C GLY A 146 -4.39 4.79 1.84
N ARG A 147 -3.27 5.46 2.08
CA ARG A 147 -3.24 6.83 2.61
C ARG A 147 -2.46 7.80 1.73
N VAL A 148 -1.49 7.31 0.97
CA VAL A 148 -0.62 8.19 0.16
C VAL A 148 -1.29 8.57 -1.15
N ARG A 149 -1.31 9.84 -1.50
CA ARG A 149 -1.81 10.35 -2.78
C ARG A 149 -0.81 10.05 -3.89
N LEU A 150 -1.22 9.14 -4.76
CA LEU A 150 -0.46 8.72 -5.96
C LEU A 150 -1.42 8.79 -7.14
N SER A 151 -0.91 8.90 -8.35
CA SER A 151 -1.69 8.79 -9.58
C SER A 151 -1.18 7.66 -10.45
N ASP A 152 -2.09 6.94 -11.08
CA ASP A 152 -1.78 5.90 -12.06
C ASP A 152 -2.92 5.86 -13.09
N PRO A 153 -2.62 5.77 -14.39
CA PRO A 153 -3.67 5.82 -15.43
C PRO A 153 -4.62 4.63 -15.42
N ASP A 154 -4.18 3.47 -14.91
CA ASP A 154 -4.94 2.22 -14.91
C ASP A 154 -5.68 1.96 -13.59
N VAL A 155 -5.43 2.79 -12.57
CA VAL A 155 -6.01 2.64 -11.23
C VAL A 155 -6.87 3.85 -10.90
N GLU A 156 -8.16 3.60 -10.64
CA GLU A 156 -9.07 4.61 -10.11
C GLU A 156 -8.84 4.76 -8.61
N ARG A 157 -8.76 6.01 -8.14
CA ARG A 157 -8.45 6.32 -6.75
C ARG A 157 -9.37 7.42 -6.23
N THR A 158 -10.11 7.11 -5.18
CA THR A 158 -11.09 8.02 -4.57
C THR A 158 -10.75 8.25 -3.11
N THR A 159 -10.57 9.50 -2.72
CA THR A 159 -10.46 9.86 -1.30
C THR A 159 -11.83 9.72 -0.66
N LEU A 160 -11.96 8.81 0.29
CA LEU A 160 -13.21 8.54 1.01
C LEU A 160 -13.42 9.56 2.14
N ARG A 161 -12.35 9.95 2.82
CA ARG A 161 -12.36 10.91 3.93
C ARG A 161 -10.95 11.39 4.24
N GLU A 162 -10.88 12.52 4.93
CA GLU A 162 -9.69 13.02 5.60
C GLU A 162 -9.80 12.71 7.09
N GLU A 163 -8.93 11.88 7.61
CA GLU A 163 -8.88 11.49 9.02
C GLU A 163 -7.92 12.40 9.78
N ARG A 164 -8.36 12.94 10.92
CA ARG A 164 -7.53 13.77 11.79
C ARG A 164 -6.33 12.97 12.33
N LEU A 165 -5.27 13.68 12.64
CA LEU A 165 -4.06 13.11 13.24
C LEU A 165 -4.02 13.35 14.75
N VAL A 166 -3.46 12.40 15.46
CA VAL A 166 -3.18 12.47 16.90
C VAL A 166 -1.69 12.28 17.14
N VAL A 167 -1.20 12.83 18.24
CA VAL A 167 0.13 12.56 18.75
C VAL A 167 0.02 11.54 19.88
N ALA A 168 0.84 10.49 19.81
CA ALA A 168 1.01 9.50 20.86
C ALA A 168 2.19 9.90 21.75
N PHE A 169 1.96 9.87 23.07
CA PHE A 169 2.95 10.17 24.12
C PHE A 169 3.05 8.97 25.06
N PRO A 170 4.20 8.79 25.75
CA PRO A 170 4.27 7.86 26.86
C PRO A 170 3.32 8.32 27.97
N LYS A 171 2.62 7.36 28.60
CA LYS A 171 1.70 7.67 29.69
C LYS A 171 2.48 8.10 30.93
N GLY A 172 2.22 9.30 31.40
CA GLY A 172 2.85 9.90 32.58
C GLY A 172 2.80 11.41 32.55
N PRO A 173 2.87 12.09 33.75
CA PRO A 173 2.88 13.53 33.80
C PRO A 173 4.10 14.14 33.08
N PRO A 174 4.01 15.39 32.54
CA PRO A 174 2.85 16.28 32.59
C PRO A 174 1.91 16.09 31.38
N LYS A 175 2.32 15.48 30.29
CA LYS A 175 1.61 15.49 28.99
C LYS A 175 0.34 14.63 28.95
N SER A 176 0.27 13.60 29.81
CA SER A 176 -0.90 12.71 29.88
C SER A 176 -2.11 13.30 30.61
N LEU A 177 -1.96 14.47 31.23
CA LEU A 177 -3.00 15.09 32.04
C LEU A 177 -4.00 15.93 31.22
N SER A 178 -3.64 16.32 29.99
CA SER A 178 -4.50 17.10 29.10
C SER A 178 -5.08 16.24 27.98
N THR A 179 -6.39 16.36 27.79
CA THR A 179 -7.12 15.78 26.64
C THR A 179 -7.42 16.82 25.56
N GLU A 180 -7.09 18.09 25.82
CA GLU A 180 -7.32 19.17 24.87
C GLU A 180 -6.47 19.01 23.62
N PRO A 181 -6.99 19.35 22.44
CA PRO A 181 -6.20 19.40 21.22
C PRO A 181 -4.98 20.30 21.38
N MET A 182 -3.89 19.97 20.68
CA MET A 182 -2.63 20.69 20.79
C MET A 182 -2.06 21.02 19.40
N PRO A 183 -1.40 22.16 19.20
CA PRO A 183 -0.72 22.45 17.96
C PRO A 183 0.56 21.59 17.81
N LEU A 184 0.96 21.33 16.56
CA LEU A 184 2.19 20.58 16.27
C LEU A 184 3.43 21.19 16.94
N SER A 185 3.47 22.50 17.09
CA SER A 185 4.58 23.22 17.73
C SER A 185 4.86 22.81 19.19
N GLU A 186 3.87 22.23 19.90
CA GLU A 186 4.09 21.73 21.27
C GLU A 186 5.01 20.51 21.34
N ILE A 187 5.24 19.82 20.21
CA ILE A 187 6.18 18.71 20.13
C ILE A 187 7.44 19.04 19.32
N ALA A 188 7.67 20.33 19.05
CA ALA A 188 8.91 20.79 18.45
C ALA A 188 10.11 20.35 19.32
N GLY A 189 11.14 19.77 18.68
CA GLY A 189 12.33 19.28 19.36
C GLY A 189 12.21 17.93 20.07
N GLU A 190 11.01 17.35 20.20
CA GLU A 190 10.85 15.97 20.68
C GLU A 190 11.40 14.98 19.64
N THR A 191 11.96 13.86 20.09
CA THR A 191 12.31 12.75 19.19
C THR A 191 11.05 12.25 18.50
N LEU A 192 11.02 12.31 17.17
CA LEU A 192 9.87 11.93 16.34
C LEU A 192 10.05 10.51 15.78
N VAL A 193 9.21 9.60 16.21
CA VAL A 193 9.15 8.24 15.65
C VAL A 193 8.20 8.24 14.47
N ILE A 194 8.69 7.91 13.26
CA ILE A 194 7.89 7.87 12.04
C ILE A 194 7.83 6.47 11.44
N TYR A 195 6.73 6.19 10.75
CA TYR A 195 6.47 4.92 10.04
C TYR A 195 5.57 5.14 8.82
N PRO A 196 5.57 4.22 7.86
CA PRO A 196 6.58 3.18 7.62
C PRO A 196 7.86 3.78 7.02
N SER A 197 9.01 3.25 7.39
CA SER A 197 10.30 3.69 6.86
C SER A 197 10.45 3.43 5.36
N LYS A 198 9.92 2.31 4.87
CA LYS A 198 9.96 1.89 3.45
C LYS A 198 8.76 0.99 3.13
N PRO A 199 8.32 0.93 1.82
CA PRO A 199 8.77 1.78 0.71
C PRO A 199 8.26 3.23 0.81
N ARG A 200 8.95 4.16 0.15
CA ARG A 200 8.57 5.56 0.01
C ARG A 200 7.97 5.81 -1.39
N PRO A 201 7.05 6.79 -1.58
CA PRO A 201 6.46 7.66 -0.56
C PRO A 201 5.51 6.91 0.38
N SER A 202 5.47 7.33 1.64
CA SER A 202 4.73 6.68 2.71
C SER A 202 4.05 7.70 3.64
N PHE A 203 3.31 7.23 4.65
CA PHE A 203 2.73 8.10 5.68
C PHE A 203 3.81 8.89 6.46
N ALA A 204 5.02 8.35 6.58
CA ALA A 204 6.13 9.09 7.19
C ALA A 204 6.48 10.36 6.40
N ASP A 205 6.37 10.35 5.06
CA ASP A 205 6.59 11.55 4.24
C ASP A 205 5.48 12.58 4.45
N GLU A 206 4.22 12.13 4.62
CA GLU A 206 3.11 13.03 4.93
C GLU A 206 3.30 13.71 6.29
N VAL A 207 3.80 12.99 7.30
CA VAL A 207 4.13 13.56 8.61
C VAL A 207 5.24 14.61 8.49
N LEU A 208 6.32 14.29 7.78
CA LEU A 208 7.41 15.25 7.56
C LEU A 208 6.98 16.47 6.75
N ALA A 209 6.09 16.27 5.76
CA ALA A 209 5.51 17.37 4.98
C ALA A 209 4.64 18.30 5.86
N LEU A 210 3.89 17.74 6.83
CA LEU A 210 3.13 18.53 7.80
C LEU A 210 4.04 19.44 8.64
N TYR A 211 5.19 18.92 9.12
CA TYR A 211 6.18 19.74 9.83
C TYR A 211 6.70 20.87 8.95
N ALA A 212 7.02 20.59 7.68
CA ALA A 212 7.50 21.60 6.75
C ALA A 212 6.42 22.66 6.43
N GLU A 213 5.16 22.26 6.21
CA GLU A 213 4.04 23.15 5.96
C GLU A 213 3.80 24.13 7.11
N LEU A 214 3.82 23.60 8.34
CA LEU A 214 3.60 24.39 9.56
C LEU A 214 4.85 25.13 10.04
N LYS A 215 5.99 24.96 9.35
CA LYS A 215 7.29 25.58 9.69
C LYS A 215 7.75 25.23 11.11
N VAL A 216 7.49 24.00 11.52
CA VAL A 216 7.94 23.43 12.79
C VAL A 216 9.13 22.52 12.52
N GLU A 217 10.21 22.66 13.29
CA GLU A 217 11.36 21.76 13.17
C GLU A 217 11.15 20.53 14.04
N PRO A 218 11.22 19.32 13.47
CA PRO A 218 11.18 18.09 14.27
C PRO A 218 12.49 17.96 15.07
N GLY A 219 12.44 17.24 16.19
CA GLY A 219 13.63 16.75 16.86
C GLY A 219 14.32 15.62 16.07
N PRO A 220 15.19 14.83 16.70
CA PRO A 220 15.76 13.64 16.09
C PRO A 220 14.67 12.71 15.54
N VAL A 221 14.88 12.18 14.35
CA VAL A 221 13.89 11.31 13.68
C VAL A 221 14.35 9.85 13.76
N GLU A 222 13.48 9.00 14.32
CA GLU A 222 13.64 7.55 14.38
C GLU A 222 12.67 6.88 13.42
N GLU A 223 13.19 6.12 12.45
CA GLU A 223 12.36 5.46 11.43
C GLU A 223 12.12 3.99 11.75
N VAL A 224 10.84 3.60 11.82
CA VAL A 224 10.45 2.21 12.03
C VAL A 224 9.55 1.70 10.90
N ARG A 225 9.37 0.38 10.82
CA ARG A 225 8.61 -0.22 9.72
C ARG A 225 7.10 -0.19 9.95
N GLU A 226 6.66 -0.29 11.18
CA GLU A 226 5.27 -0.58 11.54
C GLU A 226 4.80 0.30 12.70
N ILE A 227 3.49 0.58 12.70
CA ILE A 227 2.83 1.38 13.75
C ILE A 227 3.00 0.75 15.14
N GLN A 228 2.98 -0.59 15.24
CA GLN A 228 3.12 -1.30 16.53
C GLN A 228 4.51 -1.05 17.14
N THR A 229 5.54 -1.08 16.30
CA THR A 229 6.91 -0.76 16.74
C THR A 229 7.01 0.70 17.17
N ALA A 230 6.43 1.64 16.39
CA ALA A 230 6.39 3.05 16.75
C ALA A 230 5.74 3.27 18.13
N LEU A 231 4.56 2.67 18.36
CA LEU A 231 3.89 2.77 19.65
C LEU A 231 4.65 2.08 20.79
N GLY A 232 5.42 1.02 20.48
CA GLY A 232 6.33 0.38 21.45
C GLY A 232 7.45 1.30 21.90
N LEU A 233 8.07 2.03 20.95
CA LEU A 233 9.10 3.03 21.27
C LEU A 233 8.53 4.23 22.06
N VAL A 234 7.32 4.67 21.70
CA VAL A 234 6.63 5.71 22.48
C VAL A 234 6.37 5.25 23.92
N ALA A 235 5.85 4.03 24.12
CA ALA A 235 5.64 3.47 25.47
C ALA A 235 6.94 3.36 26.28
N ALA A 236 8.07 3.11 25.61
CA ALA A 236 9.41 3.11 26.21
C ALA A 236 9.98 4.53 26.44
N ALA A 237 9.19 5.59 26.23
CA ALA A 237 9.60 6.99 26.33
C ALA A 237 10.79 7.39 25.43
N MET A 238 10.92 6.73 24.26
CA MET A 238 11.99 7.03 23.30
C MET A 238 11.63 8.15 22.32
N GLY A 239 10.39 8.67 22.37
CA GLY A 239 9.93 9.77 21.53
C GLY A 239 8.41 9.85 21.46
N VAL A 240 7.91 10.66 20.53
CA VAL A 240 6.49 10.82 20.21
C VAL A 240 6.20 10.32 18.79
N CYS A 241 4.96 9.93 18.52
CA CYS A 241 4.57 9.47 17.20
C CYS A 241 3.27 10.14 16.75
N ILE A 242 3.24 10.64 15.52
CA ILE A 242 2.01 11.12 14.89
C ILE A 242 1.36 9.96 14.14
N LEU A 243 0.04 9.78 14.30
CA LEU A 243 -0.72 8.69 13.69
C LEU A 243 -2.17 9.08 13.43
N PRO A 244 -2.88 8.35 12.53
CA PRO A 244 -4.30 8.59 12.30
C PRO A 244 -5.13 8.34 13.55
N ALA A 245 -6.13 9.19 13.78
CA ALA A 245 -6.93 9.19 15.02
C ALA A 245 -7.60 7.84 15.35
N ALA A 246 -7.97 7.04 14.34
CA ALA A 246 -8.55 5.72 14.59
C ALA A 246 -7.60 4.77 15.34
N ALA A 247 -6.28 4.98 15.22
CA ALA A 247 -5.29 4.15 15.89
C ALA A 247 -5.12 4.46 17.39
N GLN A 248 -5.69 5.56 17.92
CA GLN A 248 -5.62 5.93 19.33
C GLN A 248 -6.22 4.90 20.31
N ARG A 249 -6.90 3.89 19.80
CA ARG A 249 -7.45 2.79 20.61
C ARG A 249 -6.39 1.75 20.99
N GLN A 250 -5.19 1.88 20.44
CA GLN A 250 -4.10 0.95 20.69
C GLN A 250 -3.30 1.37 21.93
N ARG A 251 -2.82 0.39 22.69
CA ARG A 251 -1.90 0.59 23.83
C ARG A 251 -2.33 1.67 24.83
N THR A 252 -3.62 1.77 25.15
CA THR A 252 -4.15 2.79 26.08
C THR A 252 -3.68 2.62 27.52
N ASP A 253 -3.02 1.51 27.84
CA ASP A 253 -2.47 1.25 29.18
C ASP A 253 -1.16 2.00 29.42
N ASP A 254 -0.35 2.18 28.40
CA ASP A 254 1.01 2.75 28.48
C ASP A 254 1.29 3.93 27.52
N VAL A 255 0.32 4.25 26.65
CA VAL A 255 0.36 5.37 25.70
C VAL A 255 -0.88 6.25 25.86
N CYS A 256 -0.73 7.56 25.84
CA CYS A 256 -1.81 8.52 25.75
C CYS A 256 -1.79 9.27 24.41
N TYR A 257 -2.93 9.83 24.01
CA TYR A 257 -3.11 10.46 22.71
C TYR A 257 -3.75 11.83 22.85
N ARG A 258 -3.27 12.80 22.06
CA ARG A 258 -3.87 14.12 21.93
C ARG A 258 -4.10 14.44 20.46
N LEU A 259 -5.25 15.03 20.17
CA LEU A 259 -5.58 15.47 18.81
C LEU A 259 -4.70 16.66 18.44
N LEU A 260 -4.18 16.68 17.20
CA LEU A 260 -3.56 17.88 16.66
C LEU A 260 -4.64 18.90 16.32
N SER A 261 -4.46 20.16 16.76
CA SER A 261 -5.40 21.26 16.52
C SER A 261 -5.26 21.84 15.11
N ASP A 262 -4.09 21.70 14.50
CA ASP A 262 -3.82 22.23 13.17
C ASP A 262 -4.79 21.64 12.13
N GLU A 263 -5.42 22.48 11.32
CA GLU A 263 -6.43 22.05 10.34
C GLU A 263 -5.85 21.13 9.26
N SER A 264 -4.60 21.38 8.85
CA SER A 264 -3.89 20.53 7.88
C SER A 264 -3.42 19.20 8.45
N ALA A 265 -3.52 18.99 9.78
CA ALA A 265 -3.13 17.72 10.42
C ALA A 265 -4.17 16.62 10.13
N THR A 266 -4.22 16.20 8.88
CA THR A 266 -5.10 15.13 8.37
C THR A 266 -4.33 14.13 7.52
N SER A 267 -4.90 12.95 7.33
CA SER A 267 -4.40 11.95 6.39
C SER A 267 -5.56 11.31 5.64
N PRO A 268 -5.48 11.18 4.31
CA PRO A 268 -6.56 10.62 3.53
C PRO A 268 -6.73 9.12 3.78
N VAL A 269 -7.95 8.64 3.67
CA VAL A 269 -8.25 7.24 3.41
C VAL A 269 -8.71 7.13 1.97
N ILE A 270 -7.91 6.45 1.15
CA ILE A 270 -8.09 6.37 -0.29
C ILE A 270 -8.47 4.94 -0.67
N MET A 271 -9.61 4.81 -1.34
CA MET A 271 -10.02 3.57 -2.00
C MET A 271 -9.42 3.54 -3.41
N SER A 272 -8.86 2.40 -3.79
CA SER A 272 -8.21 2.20 -5.09
C SER A 272 -8.68 0.89 -5.71
N TYR A 273 -8.97 0.90 -7.02
CA TYR A 273 -9.39 -0.28 -7.79
C TYR A 273 -8.99 -0.13 -9.26
N ARG A 274 -8.98 -1.22 -10.02
CA ARG A 274 -8.68 -1.16 -11.45
C ARG A 274 -9.75 -0.35 -12.19
N ARG A 275 -9.33 0.54 -13.08
CA ARG A 275 -10.24 1.37 -13.89
C ARG A 275 -11.11 0.54 -14.82
N ASP A 276 -10.61 -0.59 -15.30
CA ASP A 276 -11.31 -1.51 -16.19
C ASP A 276 -12.14 -2.59 -15.47
N ASP A 277 -12.32 -2.48 -14.13
CA ASP A 277 -13.18 -3.39 -13.39
C ASP A 277 -14.62 -3.29 -13.87
N ARG A 278 -15.17 -4.41 -14.33
CA ARG A 278 -16.55 -4.53 -14.83
C ARG A 278 -17.39 -5.50 -14.01
N SER A 279 -16.92 -5.92 -12.86
CA SER A 279 -17.61 -6.91 -12.03
C SER A 279 -18.91 -6.39 -11.41
N GLY A 280 -19.10 -5.08 -11.38
CA GLY A 280 -20.20 -4.41 -10.67
C GLY A 280 -20.04 -4.41 -9.14
N ARG A 281 -19.12 -5.21 -8.59
CA ARG A 281 -18.88 -5.29 -7.13
C ARG A 281 -18.34 -4.00 -6.55
N ILE A 282 -17.51 -3.29 -7.28
CA ILE A 282 -16.94 -2.01 -6.80
C ILE A 282 -18.05 -1.01 -6.52
N GLU A 283 -19.09 -0.93 -7.37
CA GLU A 283 -20.22 -0.03 -7.15
C GLU A 283 -21.07 -0.45 -5.94
N GLU A 284 -21.31 -1.77 -5.76
CA GLU A 284 -21.96 -2.27 -4.54
C GLU A 284 -21.15 -1.96 -3.28
N ILE A 285 -19.82 -2.12 -3.32
CA ILE A 285 -18.92 -1.77 -2.21
C ILE A 285 -18.97 -0.28 -1.90
N LYS A 286 -18.99 0.59 -2.91
CA LYS A 286 -19.19 2.04 -2.70
C LYS A 286 -20.52 2.33 -2.02
N GLY A 287 -21.59 1.62 -2.40
CA GLY A 287 -22.88 1.69 -1.73
C GLY A 287 -22.78 1.33 -0.24
N MET A 288 -22.14 0.20 0.06
CA MET A 288 -21.93 -0.24 1.46
C MET A 288 -21.11 0.77 2.27
N ILE A 289 -20.11 1.42 1.66
CA ILE A 289 -19.31 2.45 2.33
C ILE A 289 -20.16 3.69 2.63
N ARG A 290 -21.02 4.13 1.69
CA ARG A 290 -21.95 5.25 1.93
C ARG A 290 -22.90 4.96 3.08
N GLU A 291 -23.51 3.79 3.10
CA GLU A 291 -24.37 3.34 4.19
C GLU A 291 -23.63 3.32 5.54
N MET A 292 -22.42 2.73 5.53
CA MET A 292 -21.57 2.66 6.72
C MET A 292 -21.20 4.05 7.25
N TYR A 293 -21.00 5.03 6.39
CA TYR A 293 -20.70 6.41 6.78
C TYR A 293 -21.96 7.13 7.28
N ALA A 294 -23.13 6.84 6.70
CA ALA A 294 -24.40 7.37 7.18
C ALA A 294 -24.73 6.90 8.60
N ASP A 295 -24.30 5.70 9.00
CA ASP A 295 -24.43 5.19 10.36
C ASP A 295 -23.56 5.94 11.38
N ASN A 296 -22.66 6.83 10.92
CA ASN A 296 -21.76 7.65 11.76
C ASN A 296 -21.02 6.85 12.86
N PRO A 297 -20.29 5.81 12.54
CA PRO A 297 -19.67 4.95 13.54
C PRO A 297 -18.59 5.70 14.34
N PRO A 298 -18.27 5.25 15.57
CA PRO A 298 -17.35 5.98 16.46
C PRO A 298 -15.96 6.28 15.87
N TRP A 299 -15.46 5.43 14.96
CA TRP A 299 -14.17 5.66 14.30
C TRP A 299 -14.22 6.76 13.22
N LEU A 300 -15.41 7.15 12.77
CA LEU A 300 -15.60 8.21 11.77
C LEU A 300 -15.61 9.62 12.37
N ARG A 301 -15.88 9.78 13.66
CA ARG A 301 -16.12 11.07 14.34
C ARG A 301 -14.98 12.07 14.22
N LEU A 302 -13.74 11.60 14.00
CA LEU A 302 -12.57 12.44 13.81
C LEU A 302 -12.11 12.45 12.34
N SER A 303 -13.07 12.42 11.43
CA SER A 303 -12.81 12.42 9.98
C SER A 303 -13.77 13.36 9.27
N ASN A 304 -13.29 14.01 8.22
CA ASN A 304 -14.13 14.76 7.27
C ASN A 304 -14.41 13.86 6.06
N VAL A 305 -15.69 13.57 5.81
CA VAL A 305 -16.12 12.72 4.68
C VAL A 305 -16.08 13.55 3.40
N SER A 306 -15.46 13.01 2.36
CA SER A 306 -15.16 13.75 1.11
C SER A 306 -16.08 13.39 -0.05
N TRP A 307 -17.11 12.53 0.12
CA TRP A 307 -17.96 12.07 -1.01
C TRP A 307 -19.32 11.53 -0.60
#